data_0be76dd47de534660b36099f3f89d5a1
#
_entry.id   0be76dd47de534660b36099f3f89d5a1
#
_cell.length_a   1.000
_cell.length_b   1.000
_cell.length_c   1.000
_cell.angle_alpha   90.00
_cell.angle_beta   90.00
_cell.angle_gamma   90.00
#
_symmetry.space_group_name_H-M   'P 1'
#
loop_
_entity.id
_entity.type
_entity.pdbx_description
1 polymer ?
#
loop_
_entity_poly.entity_id
_entity_poly.type
_entity_poly.pdbx_seq_one_letter_code
_entity_poly.pdbx_strand_id
1 'polypeptide(L)'
;GSNRERSYSRLAVMEAGRILEQFGAEVKIFHPKGLPLPEDADMEHPKAKQLHELLAWSEGQVWCSPERHGSMSSIFKSQIDWIPLAGGAIRATQGKTLALMQVSGGSQSFNSLNQMRILGRWMRMITIPNQSSIPKAFLEFEEDGRMKPSAFYDRIVDVMEELYKFTLLTRGQSQYLTDRYSERKESAEELSKRVNQRSL
;
A
#
# COMPACT_ATOMS: atom_id res chain seq x y z
N GLY A 1 -4.18 8.62 -3.47
CA GLY A 1 -4.23 9.51 -2.30
C GLY A 1 -4.79 10.90 -2.60
N SER A 2 -5.72 11.06 -3.57
CA SER A 2 -6.30 12.37 -3.91
C SER A 2 -7.67 12.21 -4.56
N ASN A 3 -8.60 13.15 -4.22
CA ASN A 3 -9.93 13.24 -4.83
C ASN A 3 -10.01 14.30 -5.94
N ARG A 4 -8.89 14.94 -6.31
CA ARG A 4 -8.88 15.91 -7.42
C ARG A 4 -9.23 15.23 -8.73
N GLU A 5 -9.93 15.92 -9.62
CA GLU A 5 -10.28 15.43 -10.95
C GLU A 5 -9.03 15.04 -11.74
N ARG A 6 -8.06 15.96 -11.89
CA ARG A 6 -6.73 15.64 -12.40
C ARG A 6 -5.77 15.38 -11.24
N SER A 7 -5.65 14.13 -10.83
CA SER A 7 -4.79 13.70 -9.73
C SER A 7 -3.54 13.00 -10.25
N TYR A 8 -2.38 13.61 -10.10
CA TYR A 8 -1.10 13.01 -10.53
C TYR A 8 -0.75 11.73 -9.78
N SER A 9 -1.12 11.61 -8.49
CA SER A 9 -0.95 10.34 -7.78
C SER A 9 -1.84 9.22 -8.33
N ARG A 10 -3.02 9.54 -8.85
CA ARG A 10 -3.86 8.57 -9.54
C ARG A 10 -3.29 8.21 -10.91
N LEU A 11 -2.83 9.20 -11.68
CA LEU A 11 -2.18 8.95 -12.98
C LEU A 11 -0.94 8.06 -12.82
N ALA A 12 -0.11 8.31 -11.81
CA ALA A 12 1.04 7.45 -11.50
C ALA A 12 0.63 6.01 -11.15
N VAL A 13 -0.45 5.82 -10.38
CA VAL A 13 -0.98 4.47 -10.07
C VAL A 13 -1.55 3.80 -11.32
N MET A 14 -2.15 4.56 -12.23
CA MET A 14 -2.64 4.01 -13.51
C MET A 14 -1.47 3.54 -14.39
N GLU A 15 -0.36 4.27 -14.44
CA GLU A 15 0.85 3.79 -15.15
C GLU A 15 1.43 2.55 -14.48
N ALA A 16 1.55 2.56 -13.15
CA ALA A 16 1.98 1.37 -12.41
C ALA A 16 1.09 0.16 -12.70
N GLY A 17 -0.22 0.36 -12.77
CA GLY A 17 -1.17 -0.69 -13.13
C GLY A 17 -0.92 -1.26 -14.53
N ARG A 18 -0.77 -0.40 -15.54
CA ARG A 18 -0.47 -0.84 -16.93
C ARG A 18 0.81 -1.64 -17.02
N ILE A 19 1.85 -1.24 -16.28
CA ILE A 19 3.14 -1.97 -16.23
C ILE A 19 2.94 -3.35 -15.61
N LEU A 20 2.21 -3.44 -14.50
CA LEU A 20 1.92 -4.71 -13.84
C LEU A 20 1.07 -5.65 -14.71
N GLU A 21 0.09 -5.10 -15.44
CA GLU A 21 -0.70 -5.86 -16.42
C GLU A 21 0.16 -6.44 -17.55
N GLN A 22 1.18 -5.70 -18.02
CA GLN A 22 2.15 -6.22 -18.99
C GLN A 22 2.99 -7.37 -18.45
N PHE A 23 3.22 -7.41 -17.14
CA PHE A 23 3.87 -8.54 -16.47
C PHE A 23 2.92 -9.72 -16.21
N GLY A 24 1.63 -9.58 -16.52
CA GLY A 24 0.61 -10.61 -16.36
C GLY A 24 -0.14 -10.57 -15.02
N ALA A 25 -0.06 -9.47 -14.28
CA ALA A 25 -0.85 -9.29 -13.06
C ALA A 25 -2.28 -8.85 -13.39
N GLU A 26 -3.25 -9.33 -12.61
CA GLU A 26 -4.58 -8.71 -12.56
C GLU A 26 -4.53 -7.49 -11.66
N VAL A 27 -5.00 -6.33 -12.14
CA VAL A 27 -4.90 -5.06 -11.42
C VAL A 27 -6.28 -4.49 -11.14
N LYS A 28 -6.52 -4.06 -9.89
CA LYS A 28 -7.71 -3.31 -9.49
C LYS A 28 -7.30 -2.03 -8.77
N ILE A 29 -7.85 -0.91 -9.19
CA ILE A 29 -7.52 0.41 -8.65
C ILE A 29 -8.67 0.91 -7.77
N PHE A 30 -8.39 1.14 -6.49
CA PHE A 30 -9.34 1.77 -5.58
C PHE A 30 -9.35 3.29 -5.78
N HIS A 31 -10.52 3.87 -5.97
CA HIS A 31 -10.71 5.32 -6.05
C HIS A 31 -11.32 5.84 -4.75
N PRO A 32 -10.66 6.75 -4.00
CA PRO A 32 -11.10 7.18 -2.68
C PRO A 32 -12.32 8.11 -2.67
N LYS A 33 -12.79 8.58 -3.82
CA LYS A 33 -13.95 9.48 -3.89
C LYS A 33 -15.18 8.76 -3.33
N GLY A 34 -15.85 9.42 -2.39
CA GLY A 34 -17.03 8.89 -1.71
C GLY A 34 -16.70 7.99 -0.50
N LEU A 35 -15.43 7.80 -0.15
CA LEU A 35 -15.06 7.20 1.12
C LEU A 35 -15.17 8.27 2.22
N PRO A 36 -16.05 8.10 3.24
CA PRO A 36 -16.17 9.04 4.36
C PRO A 36 -14.96 8.95 5.29
N LEU A 37 -14.87 9.82 6.29
CA LEU A 37 -13.96 9.59 7.40
C LEU A 37 -14.44 8.41 8.25
N PRO A 38 -13.54 7.66 8.90
CA PRO A 38 -13.94 6.53 9.75
C PRO A 38 -14.90 6.90 10.90
N GLU A 39 -14.84 8.15 11.36
CA GLU A 39 -15.70 8.67 12.42
C GLU A 39 -17.12 9.00 11.94
N ASP A 40 -17.31 9.18 10.62
CA ASP A 40 -18.57 9.62 10.02
C ASP A 40 -19.44 8.47 9.48
N ALA A 41 -18.93 7.23 9.48
CA ALA A 41 -19.63 6.06 8.96
C ALA A 41 -19.12 4.76 9.61
N ASP A 42 -19.88 3.70 9.43
CA ASP A 42 -19.52 2.36 9.90
C ASP A 42 -18.88 1.51 8.77
N MET A 43 -18.46 0.30 9.14
CA MET A 43 -17.81 -0.65 8.24
C MET A 43 -18.75 -1.18 7.13
N GLU A 44 -20.06 -0.97 7.26
CA GLU A 44 -21.07 -1.37 6.27
C GLU A 44 -21.16 -0.38 5.10
N HIS A 45 -20.52 0.79 5.21
CA HIS A 45 -20.50 1.77 4.14
C HIS A 45 -19.97 1.16 2.84
N PRO A 46 -20.65 1.30 1.67
CA PRO A 46 -20.29 0.60 0.43
C PRO A 46 -18.84 0.82 -0.02
N LYS A 47 -18.32 2.03 0.18
CA LYS A 47 -16.92 2.33 -0.16
C LYS A 47 -15.90 1.70 0.79
N ALA A 48 -16.24 1.55 2.06
CA ALA A 48 -15.43 0.83 3.03
C ALA A 48 -15.41 -0.67 2.69
N LYS A 49 -16.57 -1.27 2.41
CA LYS A 49 -16.66 -2.66 1.93
C LYS A 49 -15.83 -2.90 0.69
N GLN A 50 -15.95 -2.03 -0.33
CA GLN A 50 -15.14 -2.13 -1.55
C GLN A 50 -13.64 -2.13 -1.24
N LEU A 51 -13.18 -1.25 -0.34
CA LEU A 51 -11.79 -1.21 0.08
C LEU A 51 -11.37 -2.53 0.74
N HIS A 52 -12.19 -3.06 1.65
CA HIS A 52 -11.90 -4.31 2.36
C HIS A 52 -11.87 -5.53 1.43
N GLU A 53 -12.79 -5.60 0.47
CA GLU A 53 -12.80 -6.66 -0.55
C GLU A 53 -11.52 -6.63 -1.40
N LEU A 54 -11.08 -5.45 -1.82
CA LEU A 54 -9.83 -5.29 -2.57
C LEU A 54 -8.60 -5.62 -1.72
N LEU A 55 -8.61 -5.25 -0.44
CA LEU A 55 -7.54 -5.63 0.49
C LEU A 55 -7.47 -7.15 0.67
N ALA A 56 -8.59 -7.82 0.81
CA ALA A 56 -8.65 -9.29 0.93
C ALA A 56 -8.17 -9.97 -0.35
N TRP A 57 -8.61 -9.50 -1.50
CA TRP A 57 -8.31 -10.04 -2.80
C TRP A 57 -6.82 -9.89 -3.20
N SER A 58 -6.17 -8.77 -2.88
CA SER A 58 -4.82 -8.47 -3.36
C SER A 58 -3.74 -9.37 -2.75
N GLU A 59 -2.76 -9.77 -3.55
CA GLU A 59 -1.50 -10.42 -3.10
C GLU A 59 -0.41 -9.39 -2.84
N GLY A 60 -0.41 -8.30 -3.59
CA GLY A 60 0.47 -7.15 -3.46
C GLY A 60 -0.28 -5.83 -3.64
N GLN A 61 0.30 -4.73 -3.19
CA GLN A 61 -0.32 -3.42 -3.25
C GLN A 61 0.66 -2.35 -3.72
N VAL A 62 0.14 -1.34 -4.41
CA VAL A 62 0.86 -0.11 -4.73
C VAL A 62 0.18 1.05 -4.00
N TRP A 63 0.91 1.72 -3.13
CA TRP A 63 0.44 2.91 -2.45
C TRP A 63 1.07 4.15 -3.06
N CYS A 64 0.24 5.12 -3.44
CA CYS A 64 0.70 6.40 -3.95
C CYS A 64 -0.03 7.57 -3.29
N SER A 65 0.73 8.50 -2.73
CA SER A 65 0.21 9.73 -2.14
C SER A 65 0.86 10.96 -2.77
N PRO A 66 0.12 12.06 -2.97
CA PRO A 66 0.76 13.35 -3.15
C PRO A 66 1.41 13.76 -1.83
N GLU A 67 2.60 14.36 -1.91
CA GLU A 67 3.21 15.00 -0.75
C GLU A 67 2.54 16.36 -0.49
N ARG A 68 2.12 16.59 0.74
CA ARG A 68 1.57 17.85 1.23
C ARG A 68 2.23 18.22 2.56
N HIS A 69 2.88 19.39 2.59
CA HIS A 69 3.54 19.87 3.82
C HIS A 69 4.46 18.83 4.46
N GLY A 70 5.26 18.13 3.62
CA GLY A 70 6.19 17.11 4.08
C GLY A 70 5.53 15.80 4.55
N SER A 71 4.26 15.56 4.21
CA SER A 71 3.51 14.37 4.64
C SER A 71 2.67 13.77 3.52
N MET A 72 2.15 12.57 3.75
CA MET A 72 1.09 12.01 2.93
C MET A 72 -0.19 12.84 3.04
N SER A 73 -1.07 12.77 2.05
CA SER A 73 -2.34 13.47 2.11
C SER A 73 -3.29 12.87 3.14
N SER A 74 -4.19 13.70 3.69
CA SER A 74 -5.29 13.26 4.56
C SER A 74 -6.17 12.21 3.86
N ILE A 75 -6.43 12.39 2.57
CA ILE A 75 -7.19 11.43 1.75
C ILE A 75 -6.51 10.06 1.71
N PHE A 76 -5.17 10.00 1.64
CA PHE A 76 -4.47 8.73 1.70
C PHE A 76 -4.54 8.14 3.11
N LYS A 77 -4.29 8.96 4.14
CA LYS A 77 -4.32 8.48 5.53
C LYS A 77 -5.69 7.95 5.92
N SER A 78 -6.78 8.63 5.52
CA SER A 78 -8.13 8.15 5.75
C SER A 78 -8.40 6.76 5.17
N GLN A 79 -7.85 6.43 3.98
CA GLN A 79 -7.97 5.07 3.45
C GLN A 79 -7.29 4.02 4.35
N ILE A 80 -6.13 4.37 4.91
CA ILE A 80 -5.43 3.48 5.84
C ILE A 80 -6.21 3.30 7.14
N ASP A 81 -6.86 4.36 7.62
CA ASP A 81 -7.65 4.33 8.87
C ASP A 81 -8.92 3.48 8.75
N TRP A 82 -9.41 3.26 7.54
CA TRP A 82 -10.47 2.29 7.25
C TRP A 82 -10.02 0.84 7.29
N ILE A 83 -8.71 0.55 7.34
CA ILE A 83 -8.21 -0.82 7.38
C ILE A 83 -8.33 -1.36 8.81
N PRO A 84 -9.11 -2.43 9.05
CA PRO A 84 -9.30 -2.94 10.40
C PRO A 84 -7.98 -3.39 11.02
N LEU A 85 -7.75 -2.98 12.26
CA LEU A 85 -6.59 -3.41 13.04
C LEU A 85 -6.82 -4.78 13.71
N ALA A 86 -8.07 -5.13 13.95
CA ALA A 86 -8.47 -6.36 14.60
C ALA A 86 -9.82 -6.85 14.05
N GLY A 87 -9.81 -7.96 13.40
CA GLY A 87 -10.98 -8.76 13.02
C GLY A 87 -10.64 -10.24 13.21
N GLY A 88 -9.59 -10.51 13.97
CA GLY A 88 -8.97 -11.81 14.15
C GLY A 88 -7.48 -11.65 14.41
N ALA A 89 -6.76 -12.76 14.53
CA ALA A 89 -5.33 -12.77 14.79
C ALA A 89 -4.50 -12.20 13.61
N ILE A 90 -5.00 -12.26 12.38
CA ILE A 90 -4.29 -11.87 11.16
C ILE A 90 -4.95 -10.65 10.53
N ARG A 91 -4.16 -9.60 10.30
CA ARG A 91 -4.62 -8.39 9.59
C ARG A 91 -4.76 -8.68 8.09
N ALA A 92 -5.76 -8.08 7.43
CA ALA A 92 -6.00 -8.26 6.00
C ALA A 92 -4.80 -7.88 5.10
N THR A 93 -3.89 -7.03 5.60
CA THR A 93 -2.68 -6.58 4.90
C THR A 93 -1.44 -7.41 5.22
N GLN A 94 -1.49 -8.25 6.27
CA GLN A 94 -0.32 -8.97 6.79
C GLN A 94 0.25 -9.96 5.76
N GLY A 95 1.57 -9.92 5.59
CA GLY A 95 2.30 -10.83 4.69
C GLY A 95 2.18 -10.47 3.20
N LYS A 96 1.42 -9.43 2.84
CA LYS A 96 1.31 -8.97 1.45
C LYS A 96 2.45 -8.03 1.09
N THR A 97 2.86 -8.03 -0.16
CA THR A 97 3.90 -7.15 -0.67
C THR A 97 3.39 -5.73 -0.88
N LEU A 98 4.28 -4.74 -0.78
CA LEU A 98 3.92 -3.33 -0.89
C LEU A 98 4.99 -2.55 -1.64
N ALA A 99 4.60 -1.86 -2.71
CA ALA A 99 5.40 -0.82 -3.36
C ALA A 99 4.90 0.58 -2.98
N LEU A 100 5.80 1.53 -2.87
CA LEU A 100 5.51 2.90 -2.48
C LEU A 100 5.90 3.90 -3.54
N MET A 101 4.99 4.84 -3.80
CA MET A 101 5.16 5.93 -4.74
C MET A 101 4.67 7.25 -4.12
N GLN A 102 5.31 8.35 -4.47
CA GLN A 102 4.78 9.69 -4.18
C GLN A 102 4.88 10.61 -5.38
N VAL A 103 4.07 11.65 -5.40
CA VAL A 103 4.16 12.76 -6.35
C VAL A 103 4.24 14.08 -5.58
N SER A 104 5.00 15.04 -6.09
CA SER A 104 5.07 16.38 -5.52
C SER A 104 4.99 17.46 -6.59
N GLY A 105 4.59 18.66 -6.21
CA GLY A 105 4.58 19.84 -7.09
C GLY A 105 5.90 20.59 -7.09
N GLY A 106 6.76 20.36 -6.10
CA GLY A 106 8.06 21.01 -5.92
C GLY A 106 9.23 20.12 -6.34
N SER A 107 10.39 20.38 -5.73
CA SER A 107 11.58 19.55 -5.86
C SER A 107 11.36 18.13 -5.33
N GLN A 108 12.26 17.23 -5.67
CA GLN A 108 12.19 15.86 -5.18
C GLN A 108 12.27 15.81 -3.65
N SER A 109 11.39 15.01 -3.07
CA SER A 109 11.33 14.72 -1.65
C SER A 109 11.00 13.24 -1.45
N PHE A 110 11.23 12.73 -0.25
CA PHE A 110 10.91 11.35 0.15
C PHE A 110 10.10 11.31 1.46
N ASN A 111 9.62 12.44 1.95
CA ASN A 111 8.96 12.52 3.26
C ASN A 111 7.69 11.68 3.32
N SER A 112 6.82 11.80 2.31
CA SER A 112 5.60 10.99 2.24
C SER A 112 5.93 9.50 2.10
N LEU A 113 6.93 9.14 1.30
CA LEU A 113 7.42 7.75 1.16
C LEU A 113 7.90 7.18 2.49
N ASN A 114 8.72 7.93 3.22
CA ASN A 114 9.24 7.48 4.52
C ASN A 114 8.11 7.23 5.52
N GLN A 115 7.09 8.08 5.54
CA GLN A 115 5.92 7.89 6.39
C GLN A 115 5.08 6.69 5.94
N MET A 116 4.89 6.50 4.63
CA MET A 116 4.19 5.31 4.11
C MET A 116 4.96 4.02 4.40
N ARG A 117 6.31 4.03 4.46
CA ARG A 117 7.10 2.88 4.92
C ARG A 117 6.82 2.53 6.38
N ILE A 118 6.69 3.54 7.24
CA ILE A 118 6.30 3.33 8.65
C ILE A 118 4.91 2.69 8.71
N LEU A 119 3.95 3.17 7.91
CA LEU A 119 2.62 2.57 7.84
C LEU A 119 2.65 1.15 7.29
N GLY A 120 3.40 0.87 6.21
CA GLY A 120 3.56 -0.48 5.66
C GLY A 120 4.06 -1.47 6.71
N ARG A 121 5.08 -1.08 7.49
CA ARG A 121 5.55 -1.86 8.65
C ARG A 121 4.45 -2.05 9.70
N TRP A 122 3.74 -0.97 10.05
CA TRP A 122 2.65 -1.03 11.02
C TRP A 122 1.51 -1.95 10.56
N MET A 123 1.21 -1.92 9.27
CA MET A 123 0.22 -2.80 8.64
C MET A 123 0.76 -4.22 8.36
N ARG A 124 2.00 -4.52 8.79
CA ARG A 124 2.67 -5.83 8.67
C ARG A 124 2.84 -6.30 7.24
N MET A 125 3.04 -5.36 6.33
CA MET A 125 3.30 -5.64 4.91
C MET A 125 4.80 -5.83 4.65
N ILE A 126 5.12 -6.57 3.60
CA ILE A 126 6.48 -6.71 3.07
C ILE A 126 6.71 -5.55 2.09
N THR A 127 7.18 -4.42 2.63
CA THR A 127 7.50 -3.25 1.80
C THR A 127 8.79 -3.50 1.04
N ILE A 128 8.73 -3.54 -0.29
CA ILE A 128 9.91 -3.76 -1.14
C ILE A 128 10.94 -2.63 -0.97
N PRO A 129 12.24 -2.90 -1.19
CA PRO A 129 13.31 -1.91 -1.04
C PRO A 129 13.14 -0.70 -1.95
N ASN A 130 12.81 -0.91 -3.22
CA ASN A 130 12.70 0.15 -4.21
C ASN A 130 11.44 1.01 -4.03
N GLN A 131 11.51 2.26 -4.49
CA GLN A 131 10.42 3.23 -4.36
C GLN A 131 10.52 4.31 -5.45
N SER A 132 9.40 5.01 -5.74
CA SER A 132 9.38 6.08 -6.74
C SER A 132 8.91 7.40 -6.13
N SER A 133 9.66 8.47 -6.38
CA SER A 133 9.28 9.85 -6.07
C SER A 133 9.31 10.68 -7.35
N ILE A 134 8.16 11.26 -7.72
CA ILE A 134 7.98 12.04 -8.95
C ILE A 134 7.83 13.52 -8.58
N PRO A 135 8.92 14.32 -8.68
CA PRO A 135 8.87 15.75 -8.44
C PRO A 135 8.21 16.46 -9.63
N LYS A 136 7.69 17.66 -9.41
CA LYS A 136 7.06 18.49 -10.46
C LYS A 136 6.12 17.66 -11.36
N ALA A 137 5.31 16.81 -10.73
CA ALA A 137 4.52 15.80 -11.42
C ALA A 137 3.65 16.37 -12.57
N PHE A 138 3.31 17.65 -12.53
CA PHE A 138 2.58 18.32 -13.60
C PHE A 138 3.34 18.43 -14.93
N LEU A 139 4.67 18.23 -14.93
CA LEU A 139 5.50 18.18 -16.14
C LEU A 139 5.66 16.78 -16.72
N GLU A 140 5.38 15.74 -15.91
CA GLU A 140 5.66 14.35 -16.25
C GLU A 140 4.50 13.63 -16.96
N PHE A 141 3.33 14.25 -17.03
CA PHE A 141 2.14 13.65 -17.64
C PHE A 141 1.61 14.47 -18.80
N GLU A 142 1.24 13.78 -19.87
CA GLU A 142 0.54 14.34 -21.03
C GLU A 142 -0.90 14.70 -20.69
N GLU A 143 -1.58 15.40 -21.60
CA GLU A 143 -2.98 15.79 -21.41
C GLU A 143 -3.92 14.59 -21.28
N ASP A 144 -3.65 13.53 -22.03
CA ASP A 144 -4.39 12.26 -21.97
C ASP A 144 -4.14 11.44 -20.68
N GLY A 145 -3.23 11.92 -19.83
CA GLY A 145 -2.89 11.30 -18.56
C GLY A 145 -1.81 10.20 -18.62
N ARG A 146 -1.22 9.96 -19.82
CA ARG A 146 -0.06 9.08 -19.92
C ARG A 146 1.19 9.77 -19.38
N MET A 147 2.06 8.99 -18.77
CA MET A 147 3.36 9.52 -18.33
C MET A 147 4.33 9.61 -19.51
N LYS A 148 5.07 10.72 -19.57
CA LYS A 148 6.11 10.93 -20.56
C LYS A 148 7.27 9.98 -20.37
N PRO A 149 7.98 9.57 -21.43
CA PRO A 149 9.26 8.89 -21.29
C PRO A 149 10.24 9.76 -20.48
N SER A 150 10.69 9.25 -19.34
CA SER A 150 11.59 9.95 -18.43
C SER A 150 12.24 8.98 -17.44
N ALA A 151 13.31 9.42 -16.78
CA ALA A 151 13.92 8.63 -15.70
C ALA A 151 12.95 8.33 -14.54
N PHE A 152 11.90 9.13 -14.37
CA PHE A 152 10.86 8.86 -13.37
C PHE A 152 9.90 7.78 -13.83
N TYR A 153 9.59 7.71 -15.13
CA TYR A 153 8.85 6.58 -15.71
C TYR A 153 9.64 5.27 -15.56
N ASP A 154 10.92 5.29 -15.96
CA ASP A 154 11.80 4.12 -15.83
C ASP A 154 11.86 3.63 -14.38
N ARG A 155 11.91 4.58 -13.42
CA ARG A 155 11.87 4.24 -12.00
C ARG A 155 10.57 3.56 -11.59
N ILE A 156 9.42 3.92 -12.15
CA ILE A 156 8.16 3.21 -11.89
C ILE A 156 8.25 1.79 -12.44
N VAL A 157 8.80 1.60 -13.63
CA VAL A 157 9.00 0.25 -14.22
C VAL A 157 9.84 -0.62 -13.28
N ASP A 158 11.01 -0.14 -12.83
CA ASP A 158 11.87 -0.85 -11.88
C ASP A 158 11.14 -1.26 -10.60
N VAL A 159 10.37 -0.33 -10.04
CA VAL A 159 9.61 -0.56 -8.79
C VAL A 159 8.50 -1.60 -9.00
N MET A 160 7.81 -1.56 -10.13
CA MET A 160 6.73 -2.51 -10.43
C MET A 160 7.29 -3.90 -10.77
N GLU A 161 8.41 -3.96 -11.47
CA GLU A 161 9.10 -5.23 -11.72
C GLU A 161 9.55 -5.89 -10.41
N GLU A 162 10.14 -5.12 -9.51
CA GLU A 162 10.55 -5.60 -8.20
C GLU A 162 9.34 -6.06 -7.37
N LEU A 163 8.26 -5.27 -7.34
CA LEU A 163 7.02 -5.67 -6.67
C LEU A 163 6.48 -6.99 -7.22
N TYR A 164 6.41 -7.12 -8.54
CA TYR A 164 5.94 -8.33 -9.19
C TYR A 164 6.76 -9.56 -8.80
N LYS A 165 8.09 -9.45 -8.86
CA LYS A 165 9.03 -10.52 -8.46
C LYS A 165 8.84 -10.91 -6.98
N PHE A 166 8.79 -9.93 -6.07
CA PHE A 166 8.57 -10.19 -4.65
C PHE A 166 7.20 -10.80 -4.38
N THR A 167 6.16 -10.37 -5.11
CA THR A 167 4.81 -10.94 -4.96
C THR A 167 4.80 -12.41 -5.39
N LEU A 168 5.41 -12.74 -6.52
CA LEU A 168 5.53 -14.13 -6.97
C LEU A 168 6.34 -15.00 -6.00
N LEU A 169 7.43 -14.45 -5.44
CA LEU A 169 8.28 -15.13 -4.47
C LEU A 169 7.52 -15.47 -3.18
N THR A 170 6.63 -14.56 -2.72
CA THR A 170 5.86 -14.74 -1.49
C THR A 170 4.50 -15.42 -1.72
N ARG A 171 4.04 -15.55 -2.97
CA ARG A 171 2.81 -16.24 -3.32
C ARG A 171 2.84 -17.69 -2.82
N GLY A 172 1.77 -18.11 -2.18
CA GLY A 172 1.68 -19.44 -1.58
C GLY A 172 2.41 -19.59 -0.24
N GLN A 173 3.18 -18.61 0.20
CA GLN A 173 3.85 -18.59 1.51
C GLN A 173 3.07 -17.76 2.57
N SER A 174 1.91 -17.23 2.22
CA SER A 174 1.16 -16.33 3.10
C SER A 174 0.89 -16.95 4.47
N GLN A 175 0.44 -18.20 4.52
CA GLN A 175 0.18 -18.89 5.80
C GLN A 175 1.46 -19.02 6.63
N TYR A 176 2.57 -19.39 6.02
CA TYR A 176 3.87 -19.50 6.69
C TYR A 176 4.37 -18.14 7.20
N LEU A 177 4.25 -17.09 6.37
CA LEU A 177 4.69 -15.73 6.70
C LEU A 177 3.81 -15.06 7.77
N THR A 178 2.55 -15.46 7.87
CA THR A 178 1.59 -14.92 8.86
C THR A 178 1.49 -15.77 10.12
N ASP A 179 2.00 -17.02 10.11
CA ASP A 179 2.05 -17.87 11.30
C ASP A 179 3.07 -17.33 12.30
N ARG A 180 2.59 -16.62 13.30
CA ARG A 180 3.42 -15.96 14.31
C ARG A 180 3.12 -16.50 15.70
N TYR A 181 4.18 -16.70 16.45
CA TYR A 181 4.11 -17.20 17.82
C TYR A 181 3.09 -16.45 18.69
N SER A 182 3.12 -15.11 18.65
CA SER A 182 2.22 -14.26 19.44
C SER A 182 0.78 -14.21 18.94
N GLU A 183 0.50 -14.77 17.78
CA GLU A 183 -0.81 -14.76 17.13
C GLU A 183 -1.43 -16.15 17.01
N ARG A 184 -0.70 -17.18 17.43
CA ARG A 184 -1.28 -18.52 17.60
C ARG A 184 -2.32 -18.46 18.71
N LYS A 185 -3.37 -19.29 18.57
CA LYS A 185 -4.41 -19.42 19.59
C LYS A 185 -3.87 -20.16 20.82
N GLU A 186 -2.89 -19.59 21.47
CA GLU A 186 -2.42 -20.01 22.77
C GLU A 186 -3.00 -19.11 23.84
N SER A 187 -3.34 -19.66 24.99
CA SER A 187 -3.66 -18.87 26.15
C SER A 187 -2.43 -18.06 26.60
N ALA A 188 -2.65 -16.91 27.23
CA ALA A 188 -1.56 -16.11 27.79
C ALA A 188 -0.72 -16.91 28.80
N GLU A 189 -1.33 -17.89 29.50
CA GLU A 189 -0.67 -18.79 30.44
C GLU A 189 0.24 -19.80 29.73
N GLU A 190 -0.20 -20.41 28.66
CA GLU A 190 0.61 -21.32 27.83
C GLU A 190 1.78 -20.59 27.18
N LEU A 191 1.54 -19.38 26.67
CA LEU A 191 2.56 -18.50 26.13
C LEU A 191 3.62 -18.19 27.21
N SER A 192 3.19 -17.81 28.40
CA SER A 192 4.08 -17.49 29.54
C SER A 192 4.92 -18.69 29.98
N LYS A 193 4.32 -19.86 30.10
CA LYS A 193 5.05 -21.11 30.42
C LYS A 193 6.12 -21.41 29.38
N ARG A 194 5.80 -21.28 28.10
CA ARG A 194 6.75 -21.57 27.01
C ARG A 194 7.90 -20.55 26.91
N VAL A 195 7.65 -19.28 27.18
CA VAL A 195 8.68 -18.23 27.17
C VAL A 195 9.62 -18.42 28.39
N ASN A 196 9.07 -18.70 29.57
CA ASN A 196 9.84 -18.84 30.79
C ASN A 196 10.62 -20.15 30.85
N GLN A 197 10.21 -21.21 30.17
CA GLN A 197 10.96 -22.47 30.06
C GLN A 197 12.27 -22.34 29.25
N ARG A 198 12.49 -21.26 28.52
CA ARG A 198 13.74 -20.98 27.79
C ARG A 198 14.73 -20.14 28.59
N SER A 199 14.40 -19.76 29.82
CA SER A 199 15.23 -18.94 30.71
C SER A 199 15.93 -19.77 31.80
N LEU A 200 15.91 -21.09 31.66
CA LEU A 200 16.69 -22.07 32.45
C LEU A 200 17.72 -22.72 31.48
#